data_a465df37a60e33f7849cabd24917d67d
#
_entry.id   a465df37a60e33f7849cabd24917d67d
#
_cell.length_a   1.000
_cell.length_b   1.000
_cell.length_c   1.000
_cell.angle_alpha   90.00
_cell.angle_beta   90.00
_cell.angle_gamma   90.00
#
_symmetry.space_group_name_H-M   'P 1'
#
loop_
_entity.id
_entity.type
_entity.pdbx_description
1 polymer ?
#
loop_
_entity_poly.entity_id
_entity_poly.type
_entity_poly.pdbx_seq_one_letter_code
_entity_poly.pdbx_strand_id
1 'polypeptide(L)'
;MDHIHYSFFIILGFYHGVNPGMGWLFSVALSMQRESTKTIFISHIPIAIGHLLSLVVTILVYYVIQDFITPETSKLFFALLLIGFGIYKLIDRSHFNWVKMNVNNFDLFMWSFLMASSHGAGLMLIPGFNYEGDHMIHHLEHFGFFALGIHTLAMLITSIIIAFLVYKLIGLRILRTSWINFDYIWSFVLILGGLFIFFV
;
A
#
# COMPACT_ATOMS: atom_id res chain seq x y z
N MET A 1 8.25 18.37 -16.68
CA MET A 1 7.50 18.26 -15.42
C MET A 1 7.21 16.82 -15.02
N ASP A 2 7.22 15.87 -15.96
CA ASP A 2 6.76 14.48 -15.75
C ASP A 2 7.57 13.64 -14.75
N HIS A 3 8.85 13.99 -14.52
CA HIS A 3 9.73 13.21 -13.64
C HIS A 3 9.39 13.33 -12.13
N ILE A 4 8.81 14.46 -11.70
CA ILE A 4 8.45 14.68 -10.28
C ILE A 4 7.26 13.82 -9.89
N HIS A 5 6.32 13.61 -10.80
CA HIS A 5 5.11 12.83 -10.54
C HIS A 5 5.43 11.34 -10.36
N TYR A 6 6.26 10.77 -11.23
CA TYR A 6 6.63 9.34 -11.10
C TYR A 6 7.44 9.06 -9.84
N SER A 7 8.30 9.99 -9.41
CA SER A 7 9.08 9.82 -8.18
C SER A 7 8.19 9.71 -6.94
N PHE A 8 7.07 10.44 -6.90
CA PHE A 8 6.09 10.32 -5.82
C PHE A 8 5.54 8.88 -5.72
N PHE A 9 5.10 8.29 -6.83
CA PHE A 9 4.58 6.92 -6.86
C PHE A 9 5.66 5.89 -6.52
N ILE A 10 6.90 6.08 -6.95
CA ILE A 10 8.03 5.23 -6.62
C ILE A 10 8.34 5.28 -5.12
N ILE A 11 8.40 6.47 -4.53
CA ILE A 11 8.70 6.65 -3.10
C ILE A 11 7.61 6.01 -2.24
N LEU A 12 6.34 6.22 -2.59
CA LEU A 12 5.23 5.57 -1.90
C LEU A 12 5.26 4.05 -2.08
N GLY A 13 5.59 3.55 -3.27
CA GLY A 13 5.76 2.11 -3.50
C GLY A 13 6.87 1.52 -2.65
N PHE A 14 8.03 2.17 -2.61
CA PHE A 14 9.13 1.81 -1.72
C PHE A 14 8.68 1.76 -0.26
N TYR A 15 8.02 2.79 0.21
CA TYR A 15 7.48 2.87 1.56
C TYR A 15 6.51 1.73 1.88
N HIS A 16 5.59 1.41 0.97
CA HIS A 16 4.68 0.26 1.10
C HIS A 16 5.42 -1.07 1.16
N GLY A 17 6.46 -1.24 0.34
CA GLY A 17 7.26 -2.46 0.29
C GLY A 17 8.07 -2.73 1.56
N VAL A 18 8.45 -1.69 2.29
CA VAL A 18 9.15 -1.83 3.59
C VAL A 18 8.21 -2.38 4.67
N ASN A 19 6.90 -2.09 4.58
CA ASN A 19 5.95 -2.48 5.61
C ASN A 19 5.70 -3.99 5.64
N PRO A 20 5.97 -4.69 6.75
CA PRO A 20 5.73 -6.13 6.89
C PRO A 20 4.27 -6.52 6.75
N GLY A 21 3.33 -5.63 7.07
CA GLY A 21 1.90 -5.83 6.87
C GLY A 21 1.51 -6.00 5.41
N MET A 22 2.33 -5.52 4.45
CA MET A 22 2.06 -5.70 3.01
C MET A 22 2.38 -7.10 2.47
N GLY A 23 2.83 -8.04 3.33
CA GLY A 23 2.86 -9.46 3.01
C GLY A 23 4.23 -10.12 2.92
N TRP A 24 5.35 -9.36 2.87
CA TRP A 24 6.67 -9.98 2.77
C TRP A 24 7.03 -10.87 3.97
N LEU A 25 6.45 -10.58 5.14
CA LEU A 25 6.64 -11.42 6.32
C LEU A 25 6.08 -12.84 6.12
N PHE A 26 4.92 -12.97 5.45
CA PHE A 26 4.38 -14.27 5.07
C PHE A 26 5.26 -15.00 4.07
N SER A 27 5.83 -14.27 3.11
CA SER A 27 6.77 -14.83 2.14
C SER A 27 7.99 -15.43 2.84
N VAL A 28 8.54 -14.75 3.86
CA VAL A 28 9.64 -15.26 4.68
C VAL A 28 9.20 -16.50 5.45
N ALA A 29 8.07 -16.43 6.16
CA ALA A 29 7.58 -17.56 6.97
C ALA A 29 7.33 -18.81 6.11
N LEU A 30 6.66 -18.65 4.95
CA LEU A 30 6.42 -19.76 4.01
C LEU A 30 7.72 -20.32 3.42
N SER A 31 8.68 -19.45 3.11
CA SER A 31 9.97 -19.87 2.57
C SER A 31 10.78 -20.66 3.58
N MET A 32 10.69 -20.31 4.86
CA MET A 32 11.32 -21.08 5.94
C MET A 32 10.63 -22.41 6.17
N GLN A 33 9.29 -22.46 6.15
CA GLN A 33 8.54 -23.71 6.29
C GLN A 33 8.81 -24.69 5.14
N ARG A 34 9.00 -24.18 3.91
CA ARG A 34 9.24 -24.99 2.70
C ARG A 34 10.72 -25.15 2.38
N GLU A 35 11.61 -24.59 3.18
CA GLU A 35 13.07 -24.59 2.96
C GLU A 35 13.46 -24.15 1.54
N SER A 36 12.70 -23.21 0.95
CA SER A 36 12.83 -22.87 -0.46
C SER A 36 12.80 -21.35 -0.70
N THR A 37 13.90 -20.81 -1.22
CA THR A 37 13.99 -19.42 -1.66
C THR A 37 13.00 -19.08 -2.78
N LYS A 38 12.65 -20.04 -3.65
CA LYS A 38 11.66 -19.84 -4.73
C LYS A 38 10.30 -19.45 -4.17
N THR A 39 9.96 -19.87 -2.96
CA THR A 39 8.71 -19.55 -2.30
C THR A 39 8.57 -18.03 -2.09
N ILE A 40 9.67 -17.29 -1.87
CA ILE A 40 9.62 -15.82 -1.76
C ILE A 40 9.00 -15.22 -3.03
N PHE A 41 9.53 -15.59 -4.19
CA PHE A 41 9.08 -15.03 -5.46
C PHE A 41 7.66 -15.45 -5.80
N ILE A 42 7.31 -16.72 -5.59
CA ILE A 42 5.97 -17.26 -5.88
C ILE A 42 4.91 -16.62 -5.00
N SER A 43 5.19 -16.43 -3.70
CA SER A 43 4.24 -15.81 -2.76
C SER A 43 4.01 -14.31 -3.01
N HIS A 44 4.98 -13.61 -3.63
CA HIS A 44 4.80 -12.21 -3.98
C HIS A 44 3.85 -11.99 -5.17
N ILE A 45 3.57 -13.01 -5.99
CA ILE A 45 2.60 -12.90 -7.09
C ILE A 45 1.19 -12.59 -6.56
N PRO A 46 0.58 -13.42 -5.71
CA PRO A 46 -0.74 -13.12 -5.14
C PRO A 46 -0.74 -11.83 -4.28
N ILE A 47 0.35 -11.53 -3.58
CA ILE A 47 0.50 -10.29 -2.82
C ILE A 47 0.42 -9.08 -3.74
N ALA A 48 1.16 -9.08 -4.86
CA ALA A 48 1.14 -7.97 -5.81
C ALA A 48 -0.25 -7.79 -6.46
N ILE A 49 -0.91 -8.88 -6.82
CA ILE A 49 -2.26 -8.84 -7.41
C ILE A 49 -3.26 -8.28 -6.42
N GLY A 50 -3.24 -8.72 -5.16
CA GLY A 50 -4.13 -8.22 -4.11
C GLY A 50 -3.92 -6.73 -3.84
N HIS A 51 -2.66 -6.29 -3.75
CA HIS A 51 -2.31 -4.89 -3.58
C HIS A 51 -2.80 -4.04 -4.75
N LEU A 52 -2.46 -4.42 -5.99
CA LEU A 52 -2.87 -3.70 -7.19
C LEU A 52 -4.40 -3.60 -7.30
N LEU A 53 -5.12 -4.67 -7.01
CA LEU A 53 -6.58 -4.66 -7.02
C LEU A 53 -7.14 -3.67 -6.00
N SER A 54 -6.57 -3.58 -4.80
CA SER A 54 -6.97 -2.59 -3.79
C SER A 54 -6.78 -1.15 -4.30
N LEU A 55 -5.66 -0.86 -4.96
CA LEU A 55 -5.40 0.45 -5.56
C LEU A 55 -6.42 0.78 -6.65
N VAL A 56 -6.66 -0.16 -7.56
CA VAL A 56 -7.62 0.00 -8.67
C VAL A 56 -9.02 0.26 -8.11
N VAL A 57 -9.47 -0.53 -7.15
CA VAL A 57 -10.80 -0.34 -6.53
C VAL A 57 -10.90 1.04 -5.89
N THR A 58 -9.89 1.48 -5.15
CA THR A 58 -9.90 2.79 -4.49
C THR A 58 -9.99 3.93 -5.51
N ILE A 59 -9.22 3.83 -6.61
CA ILE A 59 -9.21 4.87 -7.65
C ILE A 59 -10.52 4.87 -8.45
N LEU A 60 -11.10 3.70 -8.72
CA LEU A 60 -12.42 3.63 -9.35
C LEU A 60 -13.52 4.25 -8.47
N VAL A 61 -13.49 3.98 -7.17
CA VAL A 61 -14.42 4.61 -6.22
C VAL A 61 -14.22 6.12 -6.20
N TYR A 62 -12.97 6.58 -6.16
CA TYR A 62 -12.66 8.01 -6.24
C TYR A 62 -13.19 8.63 -7.52
N TYR A 63 -12.96 7.99 -8.66
CA TYR A 63 -13.43 8.43 -9.97
C TYR A 63 -14.95 8.60 -10.04
N VAL A 64 -15.71 7.63 -9.49
CA VAL A 64 -17.19 7.72 -9.46
C VAL A 64 -17.66 8.85 -8.55
N ILE A 65 -17.00 9.06 -7.42
CA ILE A 65 -17.42 10.08 -6.44
C ILE A 65 -17.11 11.50 -6.94
N GLN A 66 -16.02 11.72 -7.65
CA GLN A 66 -15.62 13.06 -8.11
C GLN A 66 -16.63 13.73 -9.05
N ASP A 67 -17.43 12.94 -9.79
CA ASP A 67 -18.47 13.45 -10.69
C ASP A 67 -19.69 14.04 -9.94
N PHE A 68 -19.85 13.67 -8.67
CA PHE A 68 -20.98 14.11 -7.82
C PHE A 68 -20.65 15.27 -6.89
N ILE A 69 -19.38 15.62 -6.76
CA ILE A 69 -18.90 16.64 -5.83
C ILE A 69 -17.90 17.58 -6.52
N THR A 70 -17.91 18.85 -6.13
CA THR A 70 -16.94 19.83 -6.67
C THR A 70 -15.51 19.45 -6.30
N PRO A 71 -14.50 19.87 -7.09
CA PRO A 71 -13.09 19.61 -6.78
C PRO A 71 -12.69 20.02 -5.36
N GLU A 72 -13.17 21.18 -4.88
CA GLU A 72 -12.89 21.67 -3.52
C GLU A 72 -13.53 20.78 -2.46
N THR A 73 -14.76 20.35 -2.67
CA THR A 73 -15.48 19.46 -1.75
C THR A 73 -14.83 18.08 -1.74
N SER A 74 -14.41 17.55 -2.90
CA SER A 74 -13.71 16.27 -2.98
C SER A 74 -12.36 16.33 -2.28
N LYS A 75 -11.58 17.40 -2.48
CA LYS A 75 -10.33 17.68 -1.79
C LYS A 75 -10.52 17.65 -0.27
N LEU A 76 -11.48 18.41 0.24
CA LEU A 76 -11.80 18.46 1.67
C LEU A 76 -12.25 17.09 2.19
N PHE A 77 -13.12 16.39 1.46
CA PHE A 77 -13.61 15.06 1.83
C PHE A 77 -12.46 14.06 1.97
N PHE A 78 -11.55 13.97 0.98
CA PHE A 78 -10.43 13.03 1.02
C PHE A 78 -9.38 13.41 2.07
N ALA A 79 -9.12 14.70 2.27
CA ALA A 79 -8.25 15.18 3.34
C ALA A 79 -8.78 14.75 4.72
N LEU A 80 -10.06 15.00 5.00
CA LEU A 80 -10.70 14.60 6.25
C LEU A 80 -10.79 13.08 6.41
N LEU A 81 -11.03 12.34 5.33
CA LEU A 81 -11.06 10.89 5.34
C LEU A 81 -9.69 10.30 5.70
N LEU A 82 -8.60 10.80 5.11
CA LEU A 82 -7.23 10.38 5.44
C LEU A 82 -6.86 10.71 6.88
N ILE A 83 -7.15 11.93 7.34
CA ILE A 83 -6.89 12.36 8.71
C ILE A 83 -7.71 11.49 9.70
N GLY A 84 -9.01 11.36 9.46
CA GLY A 84 -9.91 10.55 10.29
C GLY A 84 -9.49 9.10 10.36
N PHE A 85 -9.10 8.52 9.21
CA PHE A 85 -8.61 7.15 9.16
C PHE A 85 -7.26 6.98 9.85
N GLY A 86 -6.35 7.95 9.72
CA GLY A 86 -5.09 7.98 10.44
C GLY A 86 -5.30 8.05 11.96
N ILE A 87 -6.22 8.90 12.44
CA ILE A 87 -6.59 8.98 13.85
C ILE A 87 -7.25 7.68 14.33
N TYR A 88 -8.18 7.11 13.54
CA TYR A 88 -8.78 5.82 13.85
C TYR A 88 -7.71 4.73 14.06
N LYS A 89 -6.72 4.65 13.17
CA LYS A 89 -5.61 3.68 13.29
C LYS A 89 -4.66 3.95 14.46
N LEU A 90 -4.54 5.19 14.93
CA LEU A 90 -3.81 5.49 16.16
C LEU A 90 -4.52 4.93 17.40
N ILE A 91 -5.85 4.93 17.40
CA ILE A 91 -6.69 4.50 18.53
C ILE A 91 -6.91 2.99 18.48
N ASP A 92 -7.38 2.49 17.32
CA ASP A 92 -7.67 1.06 17.10
C ASP A 92 -6.50 0.37 16.43
N ARG A 93 -5.81 -0.45 17.22
CA ARG A 93 -4.66 -1.27 16.80
C ARG A 93 -5.06 -2.68 16.43
N SER A 94 -6.35 -2.94 16.20
CA SER A 94 -6.82 -4.26 15.84
C SER A 94 -6.31 -4.63 14.45
N HIS A 95 -5.60 -5.75 14.37
CA HIS A 95 -5.24 -6.40 13.12
C HIS A 95 -6.20 -7.55 12.83
N PHE A 96 -6.46 -7.79 11.56
CA PHE A 96 -7.19 -8.98 11.15
C PHE A 96 -6.41 -10.24 11.57
N ASN A 97 -6.88 -10.91 12.63
CA ASN A 97 -6.27 -12.14 13.17
C ASN A 97 -6.60 -13.38 12.32
N TRP A 98 -6.71 -13.24 11.01
CA TRP A 98 -7.16 -14.33 10.13
C TRP A 98 -6.02 -15.22 9.61
N VAL A 99 -4.88 -15.21 10.28
CA VAL A 99 -3.71 -15.97 9.83
C VAL A 99 -3.77 -17.40 10.34
N LYS A 100 -4.10 -18.35 9.45
CA LYS A 100 -3.92 -19.78 9.67
C LYS A 100 -2.45 -20.14 9.51
N MET A 101 -1.99 -21.17 10.22
CA MET A 101 -0.62 -21.71 10.09
C MET A 101 -0.30 -22.22 8.67
N ASN A 102 -1.30 -22.55 7.87
CA ASN A 102 -1.17 -23.00 6.48
C ASN A 102 -1.79 -21.99 5.54
N VAL A 103 -0.98 -21.01 5.10
CA VAL A 103 -1.38 -19.92 4.22
C VAL A 103 -1.24 -20.36 2.76
N ASN A 104 -2.31 -20.27 1.98
CA ASN A 104 -2.30 -20.54 0.54
C ASN A 104 -2.23 -19.24 -0.28
N ASN A 105 -2.16 -19.35 -1.61
CA ASN A 105 -2.06 -18.18 -2.50
C ASN A 105 -3.28 -17.26 -2.43
N PHE A 106 -4.47 -17.80 -2.20
CA PHE A 106 -5.69 -17.02 -2.05
C PHE A 106 -5.69 -16.23 -0.73
N ASP A 107 -5.19 -16.84 0.35
CA ASP A 107 -5.05 -16.18 1.64
C ASP A 107 -4.06 -14.99 1.54
N LEU A 108 -2.94 -15.16 0.81
CA LEU A 108 -1.97 -14.09 0.54
C LEU A 108 -2.57 -12.95 -0.26
N PHE A 109 -3.33 -13.28 -1.31
CA PHE A 109 -4.06 -12.30 -2.13
C PHE A 109 -5.05 -11.51 -1.27
N MET A 110 -5.92 -12.20 -0.52
CA MET A 110 -6.93 -11.57 0.33
C MET A 110 -6.29 -10.73 1.43
N TRP A 111 -5.22 -11.25 2.06
CA TRP A 111 -4.47 -10.49 3.05
C TRP A 111 -3.96 -9.18 2.47
N SER A 112 -3.25 -9.25 1.34
CA SER A 112 -2.65 -8.07 0.72
C SER A 112 -3.72 -7.06 0.27
N PHE A 113 -4.83 -7.54 -0.29
CA PHE A 113 -5.98 -6.69 -0.65
C PHE A 113 -6.56 -5.97 0.57
N LEU A 114 -6.87 -6.70 1.64
CA LEU A 114 -7.46 -6.15 2.86
C LEU A 114 -6.49 -5.20 3.58
N MET A 115 -5.21 -5.57 3.65
CA MET A 115 -4.21 -4.72 4.30
C MET A 115 -3.98 -3.44 3.51
N ALA A 116 -3.83 -3.49 2.19
CA ALA A 116 -3.69 -2.30 1.36
C ALA A 116 -4.93 -1.39 1.46
N SER A 117 -6.13 -1.95 1.47
CA SER A 117 -7.38 -1.21 1.66
C SER A 117 -7.45 -0.60 3.07
N SER A 118 -7.12 -1.37 4.11
CA SER A 118 -7.21 -0.94 5.51
C SER A 118 -6.13 0.08 5.90
N HIS A 119 -5.03 0.17 5.17
CA HIS A 119 -3.99 1.17 5.37
C HIS A 119 -4.14 2.38 4.46
N GLY A 120 -5.18 2.43 3.62
CA GLY A 120 -5.43 3.55 2.73
C GLY A 120 -4.38 3.70 1.62
N ALA A 121 -3.78 2.59 1.17
CA ALA A 121 -2.73 2.63 0.15
C ALA A 121 -3.19 3.36 -1.12
N GLY A 122 -4.41 3.08 -1.60
CA GLY A 122 -4.99 3.78 -2.75
C GLY A 122 -5.29 5.25 -2.48
N LEU A 123 -5.75 5.58 -1.27
CA LEU A 123 -6.05 6.97 -0.89
C LEU A 123 -4.80 7.86 -0.89
N MET A 124 -3.65 7.30 -0.52
CA MET A 124 -2.37 8.02 -0.55
C MET A 124 -1.90 8.37 -1.96
N LEU A 125 -2.39 7.69 -3.00
CA LEU A 125 -2.02 7.96 -4.39
C LEU A 125 -2.85 9.09 -5.01
N ILE A 126 -4.04 9.40 -4.45
CA ILE A 126 -4.95 10.41 -4.98
C ILE A 126 -4.28 11.79 -5.16
N PRO A 127 -3.46 12.30 -4.22
CA PRO A 127 -2.79 13.58 -4.41
C PRO A 127 -1.90 13.63 -5.65
N GLY A 128 -1.25 12.49 -5.99
CA GLY A 128 -0.41 12.38 -7.18
C GLY A 128 -1.19 12.50 -8.50
N PHE A 129 -2.50 12.23 -8.48
CA PHE A 129 -3.37 12.38 -9.65
C PHE A 129 -4.00 13.76 -9.78
N ASN A 130 -4.14 14.51 -8.69
CA ASN A 130 -4.85 15.80 -8.67
C ASN A 130 -3.93 17.01 -8.97
N TYR A 131 -2.64 16.82 -9.16
CA TYR A 131 -1.68 17.91 -9.24
C TYR A 131 -1.74 18.74 -10.55
N GLU A 132 -2.44 18.30 -11.58
CA GLU A 132 -2.44 18.97 -12.89
C GLU A 132 -3.71 19.75 -13.27
N GLY A 133 -4.67 19.91 -12.37
CA GLY A 133 -5.79 20.88 -12.55
C GLY A 133 -6.72 20.65 -13.74
N ASP A 134 -6.48 19.66 -14.57
CA ASP A 134 -7.29 19.33 -15.75
C ASP A 134 -7.97 17.95 -15.57
N HIS A 135 -9.12 17.77 -16.22
CA HIS A 135 -9.99 16.62 -16.02
C HIS A 135 -9.24 15.28 -16.02
N MET A 136 -9.22 14.61 -14.87
CA MET A 136 -8.57 13.35 -14.56
C MET A 136 -8.80 12.22 -15.60
N ILE A 137 -9.88 12.34 -16.41
CA ILE A 137 -10.34 11.29 -17.33
C ILE A 137 -9.28 10.99 -18.43
N HIS A 138 -8.70 12.02 -19.05
CA HIS A 138 -7.74 11.83 -20.13
C HIS A 138 -6.36 11.37 -19.66
N HIS A 139 -6.03 11.64 -18.37
CA HIS A 139 -4.76 11.23 -17.78
C HIS A 139 -4.82 9.83 -17.16
N LEU A 140 -5.99 9.34 -16.70
CA LEU A 140 -6.14 7.98 -16.16
C LEU A 140 -5.88 6.88 -17.19
N GLU A 141 -6.22 7.09 -18.47
CA GLU A 141 -6.09 6.04 -19.48
C GLU A 141 -4.63 5.62 -19.75
N HIS A 142 -3.69 6.55 -19.70
CA HIS A 142 -2.27 6.25 -19.93
C HIS A 142 -1.41 6.47 -18.69
N PHE A 143 -1.54 7.61 -18.03
CA PHE A 143 -0.74 7.97 -16.88
C PHE A 143 -1.15 7.18 -15.61
N GLY A 144 -2.45 6.99 -15.38
CA GLY A 144 -2.97 6.35 -14.18
C GLY A 144 -2.54 4.89 -14.06
N PHE A 145 -2.74 4.09 -15.11
CA PHE A 145 -2.30 2.68 -15.10
C PHE A 145 -0.79 2.55 -14.99
N PHE A 146 -0.04 3.43 -15.64
CA PHE A 146 1.42 3.42 -15.57
C PHE A 146 1.92 3.80 -14.17
N ALA A 147 1.33 4.81 -13.55
CA ALA A 147 1.64 5.22 -12.17
C ALA A 147 1.36 4.11 -11.15
N LEU A 148 0.18 3.44 -11.26
CA LEU A 148 -0.15 2.28 -10.44
C LEU A 148 0.83 1.11 -10.66
N GLY A 149 1.21 0.87 -11.91
CA GLY A 149 2.19 -0.15 -12.27
C GLY A 149 3.56 0.14 -11.65
N ILE A 150 4.07 1.37 -11.78
CA ILE A 150 5.36 1.79 -11.20
C ILE A 150 5.32 1.68 -9.66
N HIS A 151 4.24 2.17 -9.04
CA HIS A 151 4.05 2.07 -7.59
C HIS A 151 4.09 0.61 -7.11
N THR A 152 3.28 -0.25 -7.74
CA THR A 152 3.21 -1.68 -7.38
C THR A 152 4.55 -2.39 -7.64
N LEU A 153 5.24 -2.03 -8.73
CA LEU A 153 6.56 -2.60 -9.05
C LEU A 153 7.61 -2.18 -8.01
N ALA A 154 7.63 -0.91 -7.61
CA ALA A 154 8.54 -0.41 -6.58
C ALA A 154 8.27 -1.10 -5.22
N MET A 155 7.00 -1.26 -4.84
CA MET A 155 6.58 -2.01 -3.67
C MET A 155 7.05 -3.46 -3.74
N LEU A 156 6.81 -4.13 -4.87
CA LEU A 156 7.15 -5.54 -5.08
C LEU A 156 8.66 -5.77 -4.99
N ILE A 157 9.46 -4.96 -5.69
CA ILE A 157 10.93 -5.07 -5.67
C ILE A 157 11.44 -4.89 -4.23
N THR A 158 10.96 -3.86 -3.55
CA THR A 158 11.39 -3.56 -2.17
C THR A 158 11.04 -4.71 -1.23
N SER A 159 9.82 -5.21 -1.28
CA SER A 159 9.35 -6.28 -0.41
C SER A 159 10.06 -7.61 -0.69
N ILE A 160 10.36 -7.93 -1.95
CA ILE A 160 11.16 -9.11 -2.32
C ILE A 160 12.59 -9.00 -1.78
N ILE A 161 13.24 -7.84 -1.93
CA ILE A 161 14.60 -7.62 -1.44
C ILE A 161 14.63 -7.81 0.09
N ILE A 162 13.70 -7.18 0.81
CA ILE A 162 13.61 -7.31 2.27
C ILE A 162 13.33 -8.75 2.68
N ALA A 163 12.36 -9.42 2.04
CA ALA A 163 12.06 -10.82 2.32
C ALA A 163 13.27 -11.72 2.10
N PHE A 164 14.01 -11.51 1.00
CA PHE A 164 15.21 -12.28 0.68
C PHE A 164 16.33 -12.05 1.71
N LEU A 165 16.59 -10.79 2.09
CA LEU A 165 17.60 -10.44 3.09
C LEU A 165 17.24 -11.02 4.47
N VAL A 166 15.98 -10.90 4.88
CA VAL A 166 15.50 -11.46 6.15
C VAL A 166 15.61 -12.99 6.14
N TYR A 167 15.20 -13.63 5.06
CA TYR A 167 15.31 -15.10 4.92
C TYR A 167 16.76 -15.60 5.00
N LYS A 168 17.70 -14.90 4.33
CA LYS A 168 19.10 -15.36 4.21
C LYS A 168 19.95 -14.98 5.42
N LEU A 169 19.79 -13.77 5.97
CA LEU A 169 20.73 -13.22 6.93
C LEU A 169 20.24 -13.35 8.39
N ILE A 170 18.93 -13.32 8.60
CA ILE A 170 18.37 -13.02 9.92
C ILE A 170 17.51 -14.19 10.44
N GLY A 171 16.75 -14.82 9.57
CA GLY A 171 15.71 -15.74 10.00
C GLY A 171 14.63 -15.01 10.83
N LEU A 172 13.65 -15.74 11.35
CA LEU A 172 12.56 -15.15 12.16
C LEU A 172 13.01 -14.67 13.56
N ARG A 173 14.26 -14.85 13.94
CA ARG A 173 14.73 -14.56 15.31
C ARG A 173 14.66 -13.07 15.65
N ILE A 174 14.99 -12.20 14.70
CA ILE A 174 14.95 -10.73 14.91
C ILE A 174 13.53 -10.19 14.96
N LEU A 175 12.59 -10.84 14.26
CA LEU A 175 11.17 -10.44 14.26
C LEU A 175 10.50 -10.66 15.62
N ARG A 176 11.09 -11.49 16.49
CA ARG A 176 10.65 -11.72 17.86
C ARG A 176 11.14 -10.65 18.85
N THR A 177 12.22 -9.93 18.49
CA THR A 177 12.90 -9.03 19.44
C THR A 177 12.75 -7.55 19.10
N SER A 178 12.39 -7.20 17.86
CA SER A 178 12.29 -5.79 17.42
C SER A 178 10.85 -5.47 17.00
N TRP A 179 10.03 -5.03 17.94
CA TRP A 179 8.69 -4.52 17.67
C TRP A 179 8.75 -3.06 17.27
N ILE A 180 9.00 -2.79 15.98
CA ILE A 180 8.68 -1.48 15.42
C ILE A 180 7.17 -1.46 15.20
N ASN A 181 6.50 -0.53 15.87
CA ASN A 181 5.05 -0.40 15.71
C ASN A 181 4.77 0.39 14.41
N PHE A 182 4.64 -0.36 13.31
CA PHE A 182 4.36 0.20 11.99
C PHE A 182 3.02 0.93 11.94
N ASP A 183 2.06 0.63 12.82
CA ASP A 183 0.78 1.32 12.86
C ASP A 183 0.91 2.80 13.20
N TYR A 184 1.83 3.16 14.08
CA TYR A 184 2.11 4.57 14.37
C TYR A 184 2.69 5.28 13.14
N ILE A 185 3.65 4.65 12.44
CA ILE A 185 4.25 5.23 11.24
C ILE A 185 3.17 5.42 10.17
N TRP A 186 2.31 4.42 9.95
CA TRP A 186 1.20 4.51 9.01
C TRP A 186 0.21 5.60 9.36
N SER A 187 -0.22 5.64 10.61
CA SER A 187 -1.16 6.66 11.08
C SER A 187 -0.62 8.07 10.87
N PHE A 188 0.67 8.27 11.16
CA PHE A 188 1.34 9.55 10.93
C PHE A 188 1.38 9.91 9.44
N VAL A 189 1.72 8.98 8.56
CA VAL A 189 1.78 9.24 7.11
C VAL A 189 0.40 9.54 6.54
N LEU A 190 -0.66 8.86 7.00
CA LEU A 190 -2.04 9.17 6.61
C LEU A 190 -2.46 10.57 7.05
N ILE A 191 -2.18 10.94 8.29
CA ILE A 191 -2.50 12.26 8.82
C ILE A 191 -1.73 13.35 8.05
N LEU A 192 -0.42 13.17 7.86
CA LEU A 192 0.41 14.13 7.10
C LEU A 192 -0.05 14.24 5.64
N GLY A 193 -0.40 13.11 4.99
CA GLY A 193 -0.97 13.11 3.64
C GLY A 193 -2.29 13.86 3.57
N GLY A 194 -3.18 13.64 4.53
CA GLY A 194 -4.44 14.38 4.62
C GLY A 194 -4.23 15.88 4.87
N LEU A 195 -3.32 16.26 5.75
CA LEU A 195 -2.96 17.66 5.99
C LEU A 195 -2.33 18.29 4.73
N PHE A 196 -1.46 17.56 4.03
CA PHE A 196 -0.90 18.05 2.77
C PHE A 196 -1.99 18.35 1.75
N ILE A 197 -2.95 17.43 1.54
CA ILE A 197 -4.10 17.67 0.65
C ILE A 197 -4.93 18.88 1.11
N PHE A 198 -5.10 19.08 2.42
CA PHE A 198 -5.91 20.17 2.96
C PHE A 198 -5.30 21.54 2.67
N PHE A 199 -3.96 21.68 2.71
CA PHE A 199 -3.27 22.96 2.56
C PHE A 199 -2.81 23.28 1.13
N VAL A 200 -2.71 22.30 0.25
CA VAL A 200 -2.34 22.46 -1.17
C VAL A 200 -3.58 22.54 -2.04
#